data_8887c3a9787c30ae423977f288e0293e
#
_entry.id   8887c3a9787c30ae423977f288e0293e
#
_cell.length_a   1.000
_cell.length_b   1.000
_cell.length_c   1.000
_cell.angle_alpha   90.00
_cell.angle_beta   90.00
_cell.angle_gamma   90.00
#
_symmetry.space_group_name_H-M   'P 1'
#
loop_
_entity.id
_entity.type
_entity.pdbx_description
1 polymer ?
#
loop_
_entity_poly.entity_id
_entity_poly.type
_entity_poly.pdbx_seq_one_letter_code
_entity_poly.pdbx_strand_id
1 'polypeptide(L)'
;MLTTAALFQLAMQCAPAVHPDTIHDITRTESGLNPYAIAEIVPVKGGRSRVISHLPTSKDEALKIVEDIKQKKHRYSVGLMQITSTNFPQFGVSAESMLNPCDNMSVAAKIITDCYQRGGTLQRALSCYYSGNFETGQRPESAFGNTSYVQRIGYVVPSTRAERQAISPASGEAPAVPSDNTVYPDSVIRGVIPAPDTTLTSVPAYPPNVVRGGLAVSSD
;
A
#
# COMPACT_ATOMS: atom_id res chain seq x y z
N MET A 1 -12.80 13.37 6.99
CA MET A 1 -12.69 11.92 6.74
C MET A 1 -13.71 11.50 5.71
N LEU A 2 -13.35 10.59 4.79
CA LEU A 2 -14.29 10.01 3.85
C LEU A 2 -15.16 8.96 4.54
N THR A 3 -16.40 8.81 4.05
CA THR A 3 -17.22 7.66 4.43
C THR A 3 -16.76 6.42 3.69
N THR A 4 -17.02 5.24 4.24
CA THR A 4 -16.71 3.95 3.58
C THR A 4 -17.37 3.86 2.19
N ALA A 5 -18.63 4.27 2.07
CA ALA A 5 -19.33 4.25 0.79
C ALA A 5 -18.67 5.15 -0.27
N ALA A 6 -18.28 6.39 0.11
CA ALA A 6 -17.57 7.30 -0.79
C ALA A 6 -16.20 6.73 -1.20
N LEU A 7 -15.50 6.05 -0.27
CA LEU A 7 -14.24 5.41 -0.56
C LEU A 7 -14.37 4.28 -1.57
N PHE A 8 -15.39 3.43 -1.44
CA PHE A 8 -15.65 2.34 -2.42
C PHE A 8 -15.95 2.88 -3.82
N GLN A 9 -16.75 3.95 -3.93
CA GLN A 9 -17.02 4.59 -5.21
C GLN A 9 -15.73 5.15 -5.84
N LEU A 10 -14.91 5.84 -5.06
CA LEU A 10 -13.61 6.34 -5.52
C LEU A 10 -12.67 5.20 -5.92
N ALA A 11 -12.62 4.10 -5.16
CA ALA A 11 -11.78 2.96 -5.47
C ALA A 11 -12.14 2.34 -6.82
N MET A 12 -13.43 2.12 -7.08
CA MET A 12 -13.90 1.59 -8.37
C MET A 12 -13.58 2.51 -9.54
N GLN A 13 -13.64 3.82 -9.34
CA GLN A 13 -13.39 4.81 -10.38
C GLN A 13 -11.90 5.08 -10.61
N CYS A 14 -11.12 5.22 -9.55
CA CYS A 14 -9.75 5.74 -9.60
C CYS A 14 -8.68 4.66 -9.49
N ALA A 15 -9.04 3.45 -9.04
CA ALA A 15 -8.14 2.32 -8.83
C ALA A 15 -8.73 1.00 -9.35
N PRO A 16 -9.26 0.93 -10.57
CA PRO A 16 -10.02 -0.24 -11.07
C PRO A 16 -9.17 -1.52 -11.16
N ALA A 17 -7.85 -1.40 -11.18
CA ALA A 17 -6.93 -2.54 -11.21
C ALA A 17 -6.72 -3.20 -9.83
N VAL A 18 -7.27 -2.63 -8.75
CA VAL A 18 -7.13 -3.17 -7.39
C VAL A 18 -8.52 -3.35 -6.79
N HIS A 19 -8.75 -4.49 -6.13
CA HIS A 19 -10.05 -4.75 -5.52
C HIS A 19 -10.40 -3.66 -4.51
N PRO A 20 -11.66 -3.13 -4.50
CA PRO A 20 -12.06 -2.04 -3.62
C PRO A 20 -11.85 -2.35 -2.12
N ASP A 21 -12.07 -3.60 -1.67
CA ASP A 21 -11.79 -3.98 -0.28
C ASP A 21 -10.30 -3.84 0.06
N THR A 22 -9.41 -4.19 -0.87
CA THR A 22 -7.96 -4.02 -0.68
C THR A 22 -7.60 -2.54 -0.55
N ILE A 23 -8.17 -1.68 -1.39
CA ILE A 23 -8.01 -0.22 -1.27
C ILE A 23 -8.55 0.28 0.07
N HIS A 24 -9.74 -0.18 0.48
CA HIS A 24 -10.34 0.19 1.75
C HIS A 24 -9.45 -0.15 2.93
N ASP A 25 -8.97 -1.39 2.99
CA ASP A 25 -8.19 -1.88 4.13
C ASP A 25 -6.81 -1.20 4.22
N ILE A 26 -6.18 -0.94 3.06
CA ILE A 26 -4.95 -0.14 3.01
C ILE A 26 -5.26 1.29 3.49
N THR A 27 -6.27 1.96 2.95
CA THR A 27 -6.62 3.35 3.31
C THR A 27 -6.93 3.48 4.80
N ARG A 28 -7.68 2.53 5.36
CA ARG A 28 -7.99 2.47 6.79
C ARG A 28 -6.71 2.41 7.64
N THR A 29 -5.75 1.58 7.24
CA THR A 29 -4.49 1.39 7.96
C THR A 29 -3.55 2.58 7.82
N GLU A 30 -3.51 3.21 6.65
CA GLU A 30 -2.57 4.28 6.32
C GLU A 30 -2.96 5.66 6.82
N SER A 31 -4.24 6.01 6.69
CA SER A 31 -4.71 7.38 6.94
C SER A 31 -5.96 7.47 7.82
N GLY A 32 -6.56 6.32 8.20
CA GLY A 32 -7.87 6.31 8.84
C GLY A 32 -8.95 7.00 8.00
N LEU A 33 -8.89 6.88 6.67
CA LEU A 33 -9.78 7.53 5.70
C LEU A 33 -9.68 9.06 5.66
N ASN A 34 -8.59 9.64 6.16
CA ASN A 34 -8.35 11.08 6.05
C ASN A 34 -7.58 11.40 4.76
N PRO A 35 -8.17 12.11 3.77
CA PRO A 35 -7.51 12.43 2.51
C PRO A 35 -6.35 13.44 2.67
N TYR A 36 -6.28 14.10 3.80
CA TYR A 36 -5.28 15.12 4.10
C TYR A 36 -4.20 14.64 5.07
N ALA A 37 -4.23 13.38 5.51
CA ALA A 37 -3.24 12.83 6.43
C ALA A 37 -1.82 12.99 5.88
N ILE A 38 -0.89 13.37 6.76
CA ILE A 38 0.53 13.52 6.43
C ILE A 38 1.37 12.80 7.48
N ALA A 39 2.33 12.00 7.03
CA ALA A 39 3.35 11.43 7.88
C ALA A 39 4.70 12.10 7.55
N GLU A 40 5.21 12.91 8.47
CA GLU A 40 6.54 13.51 8.38
C GLU A 40 7.60 12.50 8.84
N ILE A 41 8.60 12.24 8.02
CA ILE A 41 9.67 11.27 8.25
C ILE A 41 10.93 12.03 8.65
N VAL A 42 11.17 12.10 9.95
CA VAL A 42 12.26 12.87 10.55
C VAL A 42 13.48 11.96 10.73
N PRO A 43 14.63 12.28 10.10
CA PRO A 43 15.85 11.53 10.33
C PRO A 43 16.34 11.71 11.77
N VAL A 44 16.76 10.61 12.41
CA VAL A 44 17.38 10.64 13.73
C VAL A 44 18.79 10.03 13.66
N LYS A 45 19.63 10.33 14.66
CA LYS A 45 21.00 9.79 14.72
C LYS A 45 20.96 8.26 14.69
N GLY A 46 21.91 7.67 13.97
CA GLY A 46 22.03 6.21 13.83
C GLY A 46 21.21 5.62 12.67
N GLY A 47 20.86 6.41 11.64
CA GLY A 47 20.23 5.91 10.41
C GLY A 47 18.75 5.55 10.55
N ARG A 48 18.17 5.74 11.72
CA ARG A 48 16.73 5.53 11.97
C ARG A 48 15.91 6.76 11.60
N SER A 49 14.61 6.59 11.44
CA SER A 49 13.67 7.69 11.25
C SER A 49 12.56 7.63 12.29
N ARG A 50 12.08 8.80 12.71
CA ARG A 50 10.87 8.94 13.51
C ARG A 50 9.77 9.49 12.61
N VAL A 51 8.57 8.94 12.73
CA VAL A 51 7.38 9.43 12.02
C VAL A 51 6.57 10.33 12.96
N ILE A 52 6.19 11.50 12.45
CA ILE A 52 5.26 12.43 13.10
C ILE A 52 4.01 12.48 12.24
N SER A 53 2.87 12.11 12.81
CA SER A 53 1.59 12.14 12.10
C SER A 53 0.93 13.51 12.28
N HIS A 54 0.50 14.09 11.16
CA HIS A 54 -0.31 15.30 11.10
C HIS A 54 -1.67 14.94 10.49
N LEU A 55 -2.75 15.36 11.11
CA LEU A 55 -4.12 15.04 10.71
C LEU A 55 -4.92 16.31 10.39
N PRO A 56 -4.51 17.10 9.39
CA PRO A 56 -5.24 18.30 9.01
C PRO A 56 -6.65 17.97 8.54
N THR A 57 -7.53 18.94 8.66
CA THR A 57 -8.96 18.81 8.31
C THR A 57 -9.28 19.39 6.94
N SER A 58 -8.34 20.13 6.35
CA SER A 58 -8.52 20.78 5.04
C SER A 58 -7.24 20.62 4.18
N LYS A 59 -7.42 20.78 2.86
CA LYS A 59 -6.33 20.78 1.89
C LYS A 59 -5.35 21.93 2.16
N ASP A 60 -5.86 23.11 2.48
CA ASP A 60 -5.03 24.31 2.71
C ASP A 60 -4.15 24.15 3.96
N GLU A 61 -4.68 23.57 5.02
CA GLU A 61 -3.92 23.25 6.21
C GLU A 61 -2.84 22.20 5.89
N ALA A 62 -3.19 21.17 5.14
CA ALA A 62 -2.24 20.14 4.71
C ALA A 62 -1.09 20.73 3.87
N LEU A 63 -1.38 21.63 2.94
CA LEU A 63 -0.37 22.29 2.12
C LEU A 63 0.60 23.14 2.94
N LYS A 64 0.11 23.85 3.96
CA LYS A 64 0.97 24.61 4.89
C LYS A 64 1.93 23.69 5.65
N ILE A 65 1.41 22.58 6.16
CA ILE A 65 2.23 21.57 6.85
C ILE A 65 3.29 20.98 5.90
N VAL A 66 2.90 20.63 4.67
CA VAL A 66 3.84 20.12 3.67
C VAL A 66 4.96 21.14 3.38
N GLU A 67 4.63 22.41 3.28
CA GLU A 67 5.64 23.45 3.02
C GLU A 67 6.62 23.56 4.20
N ASP A 68 6.16 23.55 5.44
CA ASP A 68 7.02 23.52 6.63
C ASP A 68 7.95 22.29 6.65
N ILE A 69 7.43 21.11 6.27
CA ILE A 69 8.22 19.88 6.20
C ILE A 69 9.31 19.99 5.11
N LYS A 70 8.98 20.55 3.95
CA LYS A 70 9.91 20.78 2.85
C LYS A 70 11.04 21.75 3.25
N GLN A 71 10.72 22.83 3.98
CA GLN A 71 11.73 23.76 4.50
C GLN A 71 12.72 23.06 5.44
N LYS A 72 12.26 22.10 6.24
CA LYS A 72 13.09 21.24 7.10
C LYS A 72 13.86 20.16 6.32
N LYS A 73 13.64 20.03 5.02
CA LYS A 73 14.19 18.97 4.15
C LYS A 73 13.86 17.55 4.62
N HIS A 74 12.74 17.37 5.30
CA HIS A 74 12.26 16.06 5.70
C HIS A 74 11.48 15.40 4.56
N ARG A 75 11.50 14.06 4.53
CA ARG A 75 10.60 13.28 3.68
C ARG A 75 9.23 13.22 4.33
N TYR A 76 8.22 12.99 3.52
CA TYR A 76 6.85 12.86 4.00
C TYR A 76 6.03 11.96 3.10
N SER A 77 4.94 11.42 3.65
CA SER A 77 3.90 10.72 2.91
C SER A 77 2.58 11.48 3.07
N VAL A 78 1.75 11.48 2.05
CA VAL A 78 0.50 12.25 2.05
C VAL A 78 -0.68 11.49 1.48
N GLY A 79 -1.87 11.86 1.94
CA GLY A 79 -3.15 11.47 1.38
C GLY A 79 -3.64 10.12 1.88
N LEU A 80 -4.73 9.66 1.29
CA LEU A 80 -5.43 8.43 1.69
C LEU A 80 -4.53 7.21 1.76
N MET A 81 -3.69 7.05 0.75
CA MET A 81 -2.83 5.90 0.54
C MET A 81 -1.38 6.17 0.96
N GLN A 82 -1.11 7.30 1.63
CA GLN A 82 0.21 7.69 2.17
C GLN A 82 1.36 7.57 1.15
N ILE A 83 1.19 8.19 -0.04
CA ILE A 83 2.24 8.19 -1.05
C ILE A 83 3.41 9.04 -0.59
N THR A 84 4.61 8.45 -0.55
CA THR A 84 5.83 9.13 -0.07
C THR A 84 6.37 10.10 -1.14
N SER A 85 6.85 11.25 -0.69
CA SER A 85 7.38 12.32 -1.54
C SER A 85 8.54 11.89 -2.46
N THR A 86 9.27 10.84 -2.09
CA THR A 86 10.32 10.24 -2.93
C THR A 86 9.79 9.58 -4.21
N ASN A 87 8.50 9.23 -4.24
CA ASN A 87 7.85 8.63 -5.40
C ASN A 87 7.33 9.68 -6.40
N PHE A 88 7.19 10.94 -5.97
CA PHE A 88 6.55 11.98 -6.77
C PHE A 88 7.19 12.19 -8.15
N PRO A 89 8.53 12.29 -8.26
CA PRO A 89 9.17 12.48 -9.56
C PRO A 89 8.89 11.35 -10.55
N GLN A 90 8.85 10.11 -10.06
CA GLN A 90 8.59 8.94 -10.89
C GLN A 90 7.19 8.94 -11.50
N PHE A 91 6.20 9.47 -10.78
CA PHE A 91 4.80 9.52 -11.24
C PHE A 91 4.41 10.89 -11.81
N GLY A 92 5.32 11.87 -11.83
CA GLY A 92 5.06 13.23 -12.31
C GLY A 92 4.00 13.96 -11.48
N VAL A 93 3.97 13.70 -10.16
CA VAL A 93 2.95 14.25 -9.25
C VAL A 93 3.54 15.23 -8.24
N SER A 94 2.68 16.04 -7.62
CA SER A 94 3.01 16.99 -6.57
C SER A 94 2.31 16.61 -5.25
N ALA A 95 2.73 17.23 -4.14
CA ALA A 95 2.00 17.09 -2.88
C ALA A 95 0.54 17.55 -3.02
N GLU A 96 0.30 18.60 -3.79
CA GLU A 96 -1.03 19.14 -4.00
C GLU A 96 -1.94 18.15 -4.73
N SER A 97 -1.45 17.50 -5.80
CA SER A 97 -2.22 16.46 -6.50
C SER A 97 -2.41 15.22 -5.62
N MET A 98 -1.43 14.87 -4.80
CA MET A 98 -1.53 13.72 -3.88
C MET A 98 -2.47 13.95 -2.68
N LEU A 99 -2.94 15.17 -2.45
CA LEU A 99 -4.04 15.47 -1.52
C LEU A 99 -5.41 15.35 -2.19
N ASN A 100 -5.48 15.12 -3.51
CA ASN A 100 -6.71 14.70 -4.19
C ASN A 100 -6.91 13.19 -4.00
N PRO A 101 -8.06 12.74 -3.48
CA PRO A 101 -8.32 11.33 -3.23
C PRO A 101 -8.15 10.42 -4.45
N CYS A 102 -8.66 10.85 -5.61
CA CYS A 102 -8.62 10.05 -6.83
C CYS A 102 -7.19 9.90 -7.37
N ASP A 103 -6.45 11.02 -7.44
CA ASP A 103 -5.06 11.00 -7.90
C ASP A 103 -4.18 10.14 -6.99
N ASN A 104 -4.39 10.25 -5.66
CA ASN A 104 -3.67 9.49 -4.66
C ASN A 104 -3.92 7.99 -4.81
N MET A 105 -5.19 7.58 -4.95
CA MET A 105 -5.56 6.18 -5.20
C MET A 105 -5.02 5.66 -6.53
N SER A 106 -5.06 6.46 -7.59
CA SER A 106 -4.56 6.08 -8.91
C SER A 106 -3.05 5.77 -8.87
N VAL A 107 -2.27 6.60 -8.20
CA VAL A 107 -0.83 6.34 -8.01
C VAL A 107 -0.62 5.10 -7.15
N ALA A 108 -1.35 4.95 -6.05
CA ALA A 108 -1.28 3.76 -5.20
C ALA A 108 -1.58 2.48 -5.97
N ALA A 109 -2.63 2.49 -6.79
CA ALA A 109 -3.00 1.35 -7.62
C ALA A 109 -1.88 0.94 -8.58
N LYS A 110 -1.20 1.91 -9.21
CA LYS A 110 -0.03 1.62 -10.07
C LYS A 110 1.09 0.96 -9.28
N ILE A 111 1.41 1.46 -8.08
CA ILE A 111 2.45 0.88 -7.22
C ILE A 111 2.07 -0.54 -6.79
N ILE A 112 0.84 -0.76 -6.33
CA ILE A 112 0.36 -2.06 -5.87
C ILE A 112 0.36 -3.07 -7.01
N THR A 113 -0.10 -2.68 -8.20
CA THR A 113 -0.15 -3.54 -9.38
C THR A 113 1.25 -3.97 -9.80
N ASP A 114 2.21 -3.03 -9.88
CA ASP A 114 3.60 -3.34 -10.16
C ASP A 114 4.21 -4.29 -9.10
N CYS A 115 3.97 -4.01 -7.81
CA CYS A 115 4.39 -4.88 -6.72
C CYS A 115 3.78 -6.29 -6.83
N TYR A 116 2.51 -6.40 -7.24
CA TYR A 116 1.85 -7.68 -7.44
C TYR A 116 2.43 -8.47 -8.61
N GLN A 117 2.61 -7.83 -9.76
CA GLN A 117 3.20 -8.46 -10.94
C GLN A 117 4.60 -9.03 -10.65
N ARG A 118 5.42 -8.29 -9.89
CA ARG A 118 6.76 -8.74 -9.51
C ARG A 118 6.78 -9.72 -8.34
N GLY A 119 5.84 -9.58 -7.40
CA GLY A 119 5.77 -10.38 -6.17
C GLY A 119 5.01 -11.70 -6.32
N GLY A 120 4.04 -11.77 -7.25
CA GLY A 120 3.22 -12.94 -7.53
C GLY A 120 2.11 -13.22 -6.51
N THR A 121 2.09 -12.56 -5.36
CA THR A 121 1.04 -12.73 -4.32
C THR A 121 0.66 -11.39 -3.71
N LEU A 122 -0.59 -11.27 -3.22
CA LEU A 122 -1.05 -10.08 -2.52
C LEU A 122 -0.21 -9.77 -1.28
N GLN A 123 0.18 -10.78 -0.52
CA GLN A 123 1.02 -10.64 0.66
C GLN A 123 2.37 -9.96 0.33
N ARG A 124 3.03 -10.41 -0.73
CA ARG A 124 4.29 -9.82 -1.20
C ARG A 124 4.07 -8.42 -1.79
N ALA A 125 2.96 -8.23 -2.52
CA ALA A 125 2.59 -6.92 -3.04
C ALA A 125 2.37 -5.88 -1.93
N LEU A 126 1.67 -6.25 -0.86
CA LEU A 126 1.47 -5.38 0.31
C LEU A 126 2.80 -5.06 1.00
N SER A 127 3.68 -6.06 1.17
CA SER A 127 5.03 -5.82 1.72
C SER A 127 5.83 -4.84 0.85
N CYS A 128 5.83 -5.06 -0.46
CA CYS A 128 6.50 -4.19 -1.43
C CYS A 128 5.92 -2.77 -1.42
N TYR A 129 4.59 -2.63 -1.37
CA TYR A 129 3.92 -1.35 -1.26
C TYR A 129 4.35 -0.59 0.00
N TYR A 130 4.46 -1.27 1.13
CA TYR A 130 4.85 -0.72 2.43
C TYR A 130 6.31 -0.28 2.48
N SER A 131 7.23 -1.14 2.01
CA SER A 131 8.66 -1.01 2.31
C SER A 131 9.58 -0.98 1.08
N GLY A 132 9.04 -1.15 -0.13
CA GLY A 132 9.81 -1.28 -1.36
C GLY A 132 10.42 -2.68 -1.57
N ASN A 133 10.24 -3.62 -0.63
CA ASN A 133 10.71 -5.00 -0.75
C ASN A 133 9.63 -6.00 -0.33
N PHE A 134 9.80 -7.25 -0.74
CA PHE A 134 8.76 -8.27 -0.56
C PHE A 134 8.71 -8.90 0.84
N GLU A 135 9.62 -8.55 1.75
CA GLU A 135 9.82 -9.27 3.01
C GLU A 135 9.50 -8.43 4.25
N THR A 136 9.89 -7.16 4.25
CA THR A 136 9.84 -6.30 5.45
C THR A 136 8.42 -6.14 6.00
N GLY A 137 7.44 -5.88 5.14
CA GLY A 137 6.04 -5.72 5.56
C GLY A 137 5.37 -6.99 6.09
N GLN A 138 6.02 -8.13 5.95
CA GLN A 138 5.55 -9.41 6.48
C GLN A 138 6.09 -9.72 7.88
N ARG A 139 7.09 -8.95 8.34
CA ARG A 139 7.72 -9.16 9.64
C ARG A 139 6.97 -8.42 10.75
N PRO A 140 6.87 -9.02 11.94
CA PRO A 140 6.31 -8.34 13.11
C PRO A 140 7.11 -7.10 13.47
N GLU A 141 6.42 -6.01 13.80
CA GLU A 141 7.01 -4.74 14.19
C GLU A 141 6.67 -4.41 15.64
N SER A 142 7.68 -4.22 16.49
CA SER A 142 7.48 -3.92 17.92
C SER A 142 6.70 -2.63 18.16
N ALA A 143 6.86 -1.63 17.30
CA ALA A 143 6.12 -0.37 17.35
C ALA A 143 4.60 -0.54 17.15
N PHE A 144 4.17 -1.68 16.61
CA PHE A 144 2.77 -1.99 16.30
C PHE A 144 2.29 -3.27 17.02
N GLY A 145 2.71 -3.47 18.26
CA GLY A 145 2.27 -4.61 19.06
C GLY A 145 2.69 -5.97 18.49
N ASN A 146 3.85 -6.04 17.85
CA ASN A 146 4.35 -7.24 17.17
C ASN A 146 3.45 -7.77 16.04
N THR A 147 2.67 -6.89 15.41
CA THR A 147 1.94 -7.19 14.17
C THR A 147 2.71 -6.73 12.96
N SER A 148 2.66 -7.49 11.87
CA SER A 148 3.22 -7.07 10.59
C SER A 148 2.28 -6.10 9.86
N TYR A 149 2.81 -5.34 8.90
CA TYR A 149 1.98 -4.50 8.04
C TYR A 149 0.88 -5.30 7.34
N VAL A 150 1.23 -6.45 6.79
CA VAL A 150 0.30 -7.34 6.08
C VAL A 150 -0.84 -7.79 7.01
N GLN A 151 -0.55 -8.10 8.27
CA GLN A 151 -1.57 -8.42 9.27
C GLN A 151 -2.45 -7.22 9.62
N ARG A 152 -1.87 -6.00 9.71
CA ARG A 152 -2.66 -4.78 9.97
C ARG A 152 -3.63 -4.43 8.84
N ILE A 153 -3.28 -4.77 7.59
CA ILE A 153 -4.21 -4.66 6.45
C ILE A 153 -5.36 -5.68 6.56
N GLY A 154 -5.24 -6.69 7.41
CA GLY A 154 -6.25 -7.74 7.57
C GLY A 154 -5.95 -9.01 6.78
N TYR A 155 -4.79 -9.09 6.15
CA TYR A 155 -4.34 -10.34 5.54
C TYR A 155 -3.92 -11.32 6.63
N VAL A 156 -4.68 -12.39 6.78
CA VAL A 156 -4.36 -13.46 7.74
C VAL A 156 -3.27 -14.35 7.16
N VAL A 157 -2.07 -14.25 7.73
CA VAL A 157 -1.00 -15.19 7.39
C VAL A 157 -1.25 -16.49 8.15
N PRO A 158 -1.29 -17.64 7.49
CA PRO A 158 -1.44 -18.92 8.16
C PRO A 158 -0.34 -19.10 9.22
N SER A 159 -0.74 -19.17 10.49
CA SER A 159 0.19 -19.20 11.62
C SER A 159 0.72 -20.61 11.89
N THR A 160 -0.01 -21.63 11.48
CA THR A 160 0.33 -23.01 11.73
C THR A 160 0.74 -23.76 10.45
N ARG A 161 1.50 -24.84 10.61
CA ARG A 161 1.85 -25.74 9.51
C ARG A 161 0.60 -26.40 8.92
N ALA A 162 -0.39 -26.70 9.75
CA ALA A 162 -1.65 -27.30 9.34
C ALA A 162 -2.48 -26.34 8.47
N GLU A 163 -2.58 -25.06 8.86
CA GLU A 163 -3.27 -24.04 8.07
C GLU A 163 -2.57 -23.82 6.73
N ARG A 164 -1.22 -23.79 6.71
CA ARG A 164 -0.44 -23.66 5.47
C ARG A 164 -0.63 -24.87 4.54
N GLN A 165 -0.75 -26.08 5.08
CA GLN A 165 -1.01 -27.30 4.31
C GLN A 165 -2.46 -27.35 3.80
N ALA A 166 -3.42 -26.84 4.55
CA ALA A 166 -4.82 -26.76 4.13
C ALA A 166 -5.04 -25.76 2.96
N ILE A 167 -4.19 -24.73 2.87
CA ILE A 167 -4.24 -23.71 1.78
C ILE A 167 -3.40 -24.15 0.57
N SER A 168 -2.47 -25.10 0.73
CA SER A 168 -1.76 -25.69 -0.41
C SER A 168 -2.74 -26.58 -1.17
N PRO A 169 -2.97 -26.35 -2.47
CA PRO A 169 -3.86 -27.22 -3.24
C PRO A 169 -3.29 -28.64 -3.23
N ALA A 170 -3.98 -29.52 -2.51
CA ALA A 170 -3.84 -30.94 -2.74
C ALA A 170 -4.27 -31.16 -4.19
N SER A 171 -3.30 -31.56 -5.03
CA SER A 171 -3.48 -32.08 -6.38
C SER A 171 -4.94 -32.27 -6.81
N GLY A 172 -5.45 -31.37 -7.68
CA GLY A 172 -6.44 -31.75 -8.67
C GLY A 172 -7.86 -31.27 -8.53
N GLU A 173 -8.22 -30.35 -7.63
CA GLU A 173 -9.56 -29.73 -7.72
C GLU A 173 -9.49 -28.31 -7.13
N ALA A 174 -9.62 -27.31 -7.99
CA ALA A 174 -9.81 -25.94 -7.55
C ALA A 174 -11.08 -25.89 -6.68
N PRO A 175 -11.04 -25.33 -5.45
CA PRO A 175 -12.26 -25.16 -4.67
C PRO A 175 -13.22 -24.31 -5.51
N ALA A 176 -14.46 -24.81 -5.66
CA ALA A 176 -15.50 -24.09 -6.34
C ALA A 176 -15.64 -22.71 -5.71
N VAL A 177 -15.31 -21.70 -6.47
CA VAL A 177 -15.51 -20.28 -6.10
C VAL A 177 -17.00 -20.14 -5.88
N PRO A 178 -17.49 -19.65 -4.72
CA PRO A 178 -18.89 -19.31 -4.60
C PRO A 178 -19.23 -18.34 -5.74
N SER A 179 -20.22 -18.70 -6.53
CA SER A 179 -20.74 -17.86 -7.60
C SER A 179 -21.53 -16.69 -7.00
N ASP A 180 -20.80 -15.76 -6.43
CA ASP A 180 -21.37 -14.45 -6.12
C ASP A 180 -21.23 -13.60 -7.37
N ASN A 181 -22.36 -13.12 -7.88
CA ASN A 181 -22.50 -12.39 -9.15
C ASN A 181 -21.81 -11.00 -9.15
N THR A 182 -20.72 -10.84 -8.45
CA THR A 182 -19.93 -9.63 -8.49
C THR A 182 -18.90 -9.76 -9.60
N VAL A 183 -19.23 -9.22 -10.75
CA VAL A 183 -18.35 -9.20 -11.93
C VAL A 183 -17.23 -8.18 -11.67
N TYR A 184 -16.10 -8.62 -11.19
CA TYR A 184 -14.87 -7.84 -11.20
C TYR A 184 -14.10 -8.11 -12.50
N PRO A 185 -13.39 -7.11 -13.04
CA PRO A 185 -12.49 -7.33 -14.17
C PRO A 185 -11.42 -8.37 -13.82
N ASP A 186 -11.03 -9.21 -14.78
CA ASP A 186 -10.03 -10.28 -14.60
C ASP A 186 -8.65 -9.79 -14.10
N SER A 187 -8.41 -8.47 -14.10
CA SER A 187 -7.18 -7.81 -13.63
C SER A 187 -7.19 -7.38 -12.16
N VAL A 188 -8.23 -7.69 -11.41
CA VAL A 188 -8.37 -7.23 -10.01
C VAL A 188 -7.48 -8.04 -9.07
N ILE A 189 -6.60 -7.35 -8.34
CA ILE A 189 -5.71 -7.96 -7.36
C ILE A 189 -6.48 -8.28 -6.08
N ARG A 190 -6.75 -9.56 -5.82
CA ARG A 190 -7.32 -10.05 -4.58
C ARG A 190 -6.94 -11.50 -4.34
N GLY A 191 -5.79 -11.76 -3.71
CA GLY A 191 -5.44 -13.07 -3.12
C GLY A 191 -5.44 -14.32 -4.02
N VAL A 192 -5.89 -14.19 -5.26
CA VAL A 192 -5.88 -15.26 -6.26
C VAL A 192 -4.71 -15.01 -7.20
N ILE A 193 -3.82 -15.99 -7.34
CA ILE A 193 -2.70 -15.91 -8.27
C ILE A 193 -3.26 -16.15 -9.68
N PRO A 194 -3.18 -15.16 -10.62
CA PRO A 194 -3.40 -15.47 -12.02
C PRO A 194 -2.35 -16.48 -12.47
N ALA A 195 -2.71 -17.41 -13.33
CA ALA A 195 -1.73 -18.31 -13.95
C ALA A 195 -0.62 -17.48 -14.60
N PRO A 196 0.67 -17.87 -14.48
CA PRO A 196 1.77 -17.11 -15.04
C PRO A 196 1.60 -17.00 -16.55
N ASP A 197 1.40 -15.76 -17.01
CA ASP A 197 1.41 -15.48 -18.44
C ASP A 197 2.88 -15.55 -18.90
N THR A 198 3.19 -16.57 -19.70
CA THR A 198 4.55 -16.91 -20.17
C THR A 198 5.10 -15.93 -21.21
N THR A 199 4.41 -14.81 -21.47
CA THR A 199 4.77 -13.84 -22.52
C THR A 199 5.32 -12.51 -22.02
N LEU A 200 5.49 -12.30 -20.71
CA LEU A 200 6.01 -11.02 -20.17
C LEU A 200 7.53 -10.95 -20.25
N THR A 201 8.02 -10.38 -21.33
CA THR A 201 9.37 -9.83 -21.46
C THR A 201 9.59 -8.71 -20.43
N SER A 202 10.63 -8.87 -19.62
CA SER A 202 11.28 -7.90 -18.71
C SER A 202 10.44 -6.70 -18.22
N VAL A 203 9.83 -6.86 -17.08
CA VAL A 203 9.26 -5.74 -16.31
C VAL A 203 10.42 -4.88 -15.77
N PRO A 204 10.40 -3.55 -15.94
CA PRO A 204 11.44 -2.69 -15.37
C PRO A 204 11.49 -2.82 -13.86
N ALA A 205 12.68 -3.02 -13.30
CA ALA A 205 12.89 -3.15 -11.87
C ALA A 205 12.49 -1.84 -11.17
N TYR A 206 11.74 -1.96 -10.08
CA TYR A 206 11.38 -0.81 -9.24
C TYR A 206 12.64 -0.24 -8.58
N PRO A 207 12.82 1.10 -8.50
CA PRO A 207 14.00 1.67 -7.84
C PRO A 207 14.12 1.18 -6.39
N PRO A 208 15.32 0.81 -5.92
CA PRO A 208 15.51 0.17 -4.60
C PRO A 208 15.19 1.08 -3.40
N ASN A 209 14.96 2.36 -3.61
CA ASN A 209 14.72 3.39 -2.59
C ASN A 209 13.27 3.91 -2.56
N VAL A 210 12.33 3.22 -3.18
CA VAL A 210 10.91 3.54 -3.05
C VAL A 210 10.40 3.03 -1.69
N VAL A 211 10.54 3.89 -0.66
CA VAL A 211 10.08 3.60 0.69
C VAL A 211 8.77 4.33 0.93
N ARG A 212 7.76 3.62 1.36
CA ARG A 212 6.52 4.21 1.89
C ARG A 212 6.63 4.37 3.39
N GLY A 213 6.17 5.51 3.88
CA GLY A 213 5.95 5.93 5.28
C GLY A 213 5.99 4.87 6.37
N GLY A 214 6.99 4.06 6.39
CA GLY A 214 7.30 3.12 7.43
C GLY A 214 8.71 3.37 7.94
N LEU A 215 9.00 2.95 9.13
CA LEU A 215 10.34 3.00 9.71
C LEU A 215 11.34 2.38 8.73
N ALA A 216 12.28 3.18 8.23
CA ALA A 216 13.40 2.64 7.49
C ALA A 216 14.17 1.69 8.41
N VAL A 217 14.00 0.40 8.23
CA VAL A 217 14.85 -0.58 8.89
C VAL A 217 16.10 -0.69 8.04
N SER A 218 17.21 -0.12 8.56
CA SER A 218 18.54 -0.36 8.03
C SER A 218 18.80 -1.86 8.17
N SER A 219 18.98 -2.55 7.06
CA SER A 219 19.55 -3.89 7.06
C SER A 219 21.05 -3.74 7.21
N ASP A 220 21.59 -4.11 8.34
CA ASP A 220 22.96 -4.58 8.45
C ASP A 220 23.09 -5.96 7.81
#